data_78edf0d97b52eebf6e05e6721b560de8
#
_entry.id   78edf0d97b52eebf6e05e6721b560de8
#
_cell.length_a   1.000
_cell.length_b   1.000
_cell.length_c   1.000
_cell.angle_alpha   90.00
_cell.angle_beta   90.00
_cell.angle_gamma   90.00
#
_symmetry.space_group_name_H-M   'P 1'
#
loop_
_entity.id
_entity.type
_entity.pdbx_description
1 polymer ?
#
loop_
_entity_poly.entity_id
_entity_poly.type
_entity_poly.pdbx_seq_one_letter_code
_entity_poly.pdbx_strand_id
1 'polypeptide(L)'
;MKVAKNGSPENSAGQISREELIDHLNEDLSGEYQAIISYVVYSQVLKGAEYMNIAAELEKHAGEELSHALIISKQIDYLGGQPAVQPKPVRTSEKAKEMLQFDLENEMATIQRYRERVRQCESLGEYAMAEYIREILKDEQDHLISLATALGEDVPVVKAASAHAGK
;
A
#
# COMPACT_ATOMS: atom_id res chain seq x y z
N MET A 1 -21.99 -31.13 -36.10
CA MET A 1 -22.27 -30.03 -35.18
C MET A 1 -20.90 -29.48 -34.69
N LYS A 2 -20.46 -28.34 -35.25
CA LYS A 2 -19.12 -27.75 -34.90
C LYS A 2 -19.31 -26.90 -33.66
N VAL A 3 -18.61 -27.27 -32.60
CA VAL A 3 -18.51 -26.46 -31.37
C VAL A 3 -17.60 -25.24 -31.69
N ALA A 4 -18.15 -24.04 -31.56
CA ALA A 4 -17.42 -22.82 -31.72
C ALA A 4 -16.43 -22.69 -30.54
N LYS A 5 -15.14 -22.49 -30.85
CA LYS A 5 -14.13 -22.07 -29.87
C LYS A 5 -14.45 -20.61 -29.51
N ASN A 6 -14.83 -20.38 -28.25
CA ASN A 6 -14.87 -19.04 -27.69
C ASN A 6 -13.45 -18.47 -27.71
N GLY A 7 -13.27 -17.44 -28.50
CA GLY A 7 -12.06 -16.64 -28.49
C GLY A 7 -11.94 -15.92 -27.14
N SER A 8 -10.77 -15.99 -26.52
CA SER A 8 -10.40 -15.14 -25.39
C SER A 8 -10.55 -13.66 -25.84
N PRO A 9 -11.04 -12.75 -24.98
CA PRO A 9 -11.09 -11.34 -25.33
C PRO A 9 -9.68 -10.83 -25.60
N GLU A 10 -9.48 -10.23 -26.77
CA GLU A 10 -8.25 -9.54 -27.12
C GLU A 10 -8.00 -8.43 -26.09
N ASN A 11 -6.87 -8.52 -25.39
CA ASN A 11 -6.41 -7.49 -24.47
C ASN A 11 -6.15 -6.22 -25.29
N SER A 12 -6.97 -5.18 -25.14
CA SER A 12 -6.73 -3.89 -25.77
C SER A 12 -5.40 -3.35 -25.22
N ALA A 13 -4.50 -2.95 -26.09
CA ALA A 13 -3.17 -2.45 -25.76
C ALA A 13 -3.27 -1.35 -24.67
N GLY A 14 -2.81 -1.66 -23.43
CA GLY A 14 -2.83 -0.73 -22.29
C GLY A 14 -3.72 -1.13 -21.12
N GLN A 15 -4.51 -2.20 -21.20
CA GLN A 15 -5.32 -2.70 -20.10
C GLN A 15 -4.56 -3.79 -19.33
N ILE A 16 -4.45 -3.61 -17.99
CA ILE A 16 -3.84 -4.60 -17.10
C ILE A 16 -4.63 -5.92 -17.14
N SER A 17 -3.95 -7.05 -17.01
CA SER A 17 -4.57 -8.36 -16.84
C SER A 17 -4.94 -8.63 -15.36
N ARG A 18 -5.77 -9.67 -15.15
CA ARG A 18 -6.14 -10.12 -13.79
C ARG A 18 -4.91 -10.68 -13.05
N GLU A 19 -4.04 -11.39 -13.74
CA GLU A 19 -2.79 -11.91 -13.21
C GLU A 19 -1.82 -10.79 -12.79
N GLU A 20 -1.67 -9.76 -13.62
CA GLU A 20 -0.87 -8.58 -13.26
C GLU A 20 -1.46 -7.83 -12.07
N LEU A 21 -2.79 -7.76 -11.93
CA LEU A 21 -3.41 -7.18 -10.74
C LEU A 21 -3.08 -7.99 -9.48
N ILE A 22 -3.10 -9.32 -9.54
CA ILE A 22 -2.71 -10.21 -8.43
C ILE A 22 -1.25 -9.96 -8.03
N ASP A 23 -0.34 -9.85 -8.99
CA ASP A 23 1.07 -9.58 -8.73
C ASP A 23 1.27 -8.23 -8.03
N HIS A 24 0.59 -7.19 -8.50
CA HIS A 24 0.63 -5.87 -7.88
C HIS A 24 0.01 -5.84 -6.48
N LEU A 25 -1.10 -6.54 -6.24
CA LEU A 25 -1.69 -6.67 -4.90
C LEU A 25 -0.76 -7.42 -3.94
N ASN A 26 0.00 -8.40 -4.43
CA ASN A 26 1.01 -9.09 -3.64
C ASN A 26 2.20 -8.19 -3.28
N GLU A 27 2.60 -7.28 -4.18
CA GLU A 27 3.58 -6.24 -3.85
C GLU A 27 3.06 -5.28 -2.78
N ASP A 28 1.78 -4.91 -2.84
CA ASP A 28 1.14 -4.07 -1.84
C ASP A 28 1.07 -4.80 -0.50
N LEU A 29 0.60 -6.06 -0.47
CA LEU A 29 0.54 -6.88 0.73
C LEU A 29 1.91 -7.03 1.42
N SER A 30 2.97 -7.20 0.65
CA SER A 30 4.35 -7.22 1.18
C SER A 30 4.75 -5.85 1.77
N GLY A 31 4.19 -4.77 1.27
CA GLY A 31 4.31 -3.41 1.82
C GLY A 31 3.58 -3.27 3.16
N GLU A 32 2.33 -3.77 3.27
CA GLU A 32 1.59 -3.76 4.54
C GLU A 32 2.34 -4.53 5.64
N TYR A 33 2.88 -5.72 5.32
CA TYR A 33 3.71 -6.47 6.26
C TYR A 33 4.97 -5.69 6.67
N GLN A 34 5.60 -4.96 5.76
CA GLN A 34 6.72 -4.07 6.07
C GLN A 34 6.28 -2.97 7.05
N ALA A 35 5.16 -2.30 6.79
CA ALA A 35 4.63 -1.23 7.61
C ALA A 35 4.26 -1.72 9.01
N ILE A 36 3.59 -2.88 9.16
CA ILE A 36 3.31 -3.51 10.45
C ILE A 36 4.60 -3.68 11.26
N ILE A 37 5.65 -4.24 10.65
CA ILE A 37 6.92 -4.47 11.34
C ILE A 37 7.58 -3.15 11.72
N SER A 38 7.63 -2.16 10.81
CA SER A 38 8.20 -0.84 11.07
C SER A 38 7.49 -0.17 12.26
N TYR A 39 6.17 -0.07 12.22
CA TYR A 39 5.38 0.59 13.24
C TYR A 39 5.47 -0.10 14.61
N VAL A 40 5.45 -1.45 14.63
CA VAL A 40 5.67 -2.20 15.87
C VAL A 40 7.07 -1.91 16.45
N VAL A 41 8.11 -1.94 15.63
CA VAL A 41 9.48 -1.74 16.11
C VAL A 41 9.70 -0.29 16.52
N TYR A 42 9.32 0.68 15.67
CA TYR A 42 9.59 2.10 15.91
C TYR A 42 8.81 2.63 17.11
N SER A 43 7.55 2.24 17.28
CA SER A 43 6.74 2.63 18.45
C SER A 43 7.42 2.26 19.78
N GLN A 44 8.19 1.18 19.83
CA GLN A 44 8.85 0.70 21.04
C GLN A 44 10.27 1.26 21.24
N VAL A 45 10.96 1.64 20.17
CA VAL A 45 12.36 2.07 20.26
C VAL A 45 12.53 3.59 20.21
N LEU A 46 11.53 4.38 19.82
CA LEU A 46 11.55 5.84 19.89
C LEU A 46 11.79 6.30 21.33
N LYS A 47 12.77 7.20 21.54
CA LYS A 47 13.13 7.74 22.86
C LYS A 47 13.09 9.26 22.84
N GLY A 48 12.49 9.82 23.88
CA GLY A 48 12.36 11.25 24.09
C GLY A 48 10.92 11.65 24.31
N ALA A 49 10.70 12.66 25.15
CA ALA A 49 9.35 13.13 25.48
C ALA A 49 8.59 13.66 24.25
N GLU A 50 9.33 14.21 23.29
CA GLU A 50 8.81 14.72 22.02
C GLU A 50 8.22 13.63 21.12
N TYR A 51 8.62 12.36 21.32
CA TYR A 51 8.14 11.24 20.49
C TYR A 51 7.03 10.42 21.12
N MET A 52 6.63 10.71 22.37
CA MET A 52 5.64 9.89 23.09
C MET A 52 4.31 9.81 22.35
N ASN A 53 3.84 10.93 21.79
CA ASN A 53 2.57 10.96 21.06
C ASN A 53 2.64 10.16 19.76
N ILE A 54 3.68 10.38 18.97
CA ILE A 54 3.81 9.65 17.71
C ILE A 54 4.05 8.15 17.94
N ALA A 55 4.77 7.75 18.99
CA ALA A 55 4.93 6.34 19.32
C ALA A 55 3.59 5.66 19.58
N ALA A 56 2.66 6.34 20.28
CA ALA A 56 1.30 5.83 20.48
C ALA A 56 0.48 5.75 19.19
N GLU A 57 0.63 6.73 18.29
CA GLU A 57 0.00 6.68 16.96
C GLU A 57 0.57 5.54 16.10
N LEU A 58 1.88 5.27 16.13
CA LEU A 58 2.48 4.14 15.40
C LEU A 58 1.94 2.78 15.87
N GLU A 59 1.66 2.61 17.16
CA GLU A 59 1.00 1.39 17.66
C GLU A 59 -0.39 1.20 17.06
N LYS A 60 -1.15 2.29 16.93
CA LYS A 60 -2.48 2.30 16.32
C LYS A 60 -2.38 2.01 14.82
N HIS A 61 -1.46 2.69 14.11
CA HIS A 61 -1.21 2.45 12.69
C HIS A 61 -0.84 0.99 12.43
N ALA A 62 -0.03 0.33 13.27
CA ALA A 62 0.28 -1.09 13.12
C ALA A 62 -0.99 -1.98 13.10
N GLY A 63 -2.02 -1.62 13.87
CA GLY A 63 -3.31 -2.31 13.87
C GLY A 63 -4.13 -2.03 12.60
N GLU A 64 -4.04 -0.83 12.07
CA GLU A 64 -4.68 -0.43 10.81
C GLU A 64 -4.03 -1.16 9.62
N GLU A 65 -2.69 -1.23 9.55
CA GLU A 65 -1.97 -2.01 8.53
C GLU A 65 -2.28 -3.52 8.56
N LEU A 66 -2.50 -4.07 9.75
CA LEU A 66 -2.97 -5.46 9.85
C LEU A 66 -4.35 -5.62 9.20
N SER A 67 -5.24 -4.65 9.38
CA SER A 67 -6.56 -4.64 8.75
C SER A 67 -6.45 -4.52 7.23
N HIS A 68 -5.56 -3.66 6.73
CA HIS A 68 -5.24 -3.53 5.30
C HIS A 68 -4.72 -4.85 4.72
N ALA A 69 -3.75 -5.49 5.39
CA ALA A 69 -3.19 -6.78 4.97
C ALA A 69 -4.28 -7.87 4.86
N LEU A 70 -5.23 -7.91 5.81
CA LEU A 70 -6.35 -8.85 5.77
C LEU A 70 -7.29 -8.59 4.59
N ILE A 71 -7.60 -7.32 4.31
CA ILE A 71 -8.41 -6.92 3.16
C ILE A 71 -7.73 -7.34 1.86
N ILE A 72 -6.46 -6.98 1.66
CA ILE A 72 -5.72 -7.27 0.43
C ILE A 72 -5.57 -8.79 0.24
N SER A 73 -5.21 -9.53 1.28
CA SER A 73 -5.10 -11.00 1.21
C SER A 73 -6.40 -11.65 0.75
N LYS A 74 -7.54 -11.17 1.28
CA LYS A 74 -8.88 -11.65 0.87
C LYS A 74 -9.17 -11.36 -0.60
N GLN A 75 -8.76 -10.18 -1.11
CA GLN A 75 -8.96 -9.81 -2.50
C GLN A 75 -8.07 -10.62 -3.45
N ILE A 76 -6.83 -10.92 -3.05
CA ILE A 76 -5.93 -11.80 -3.82
C ILE A 76 -6.54 -13.20 -3.96
N ASP A 77 -7.04 -13.78 -2.87
CA ASP A 77 -7.72 -15.09 -2.88
C ASP A 77 -8.99 -15.06 -3.76
N TYR A 78 -9.80 -14.01 -3.65
CA TYR A 78 -10.99 -13.79 -4.50
C TYR A 78 -10.63 -13.78 -5.99
N LEU A 79 -9.49 -13.20 -6.35
CA LEU A 79 -8.97 -13.19 -7.73
C LEU A 79 -8.41 -14.55 -8.17
N GLY A 80 -8.23 -15.50 -7.25
CA GLY A 80 -7.65 -16.83 -7.50
C GLY A 80 -6.14 -16.88 -7.35
N GLY A 81 -5.53 -15.83 -6.75
CA GLY A 81 -4.11 -15.76 -6.45
C GLY A 81 -3.75 -16.35 -5.09
N GLN A 82 -2.46 -16.51 -4.85
CA GLN A 82 -1.90 -16.88 -3.54
C GLN A 82 -1.34 -15.63 -2.85
N PRO A 83 -1.83 -15.25 -1.66
CA PRO A 83 -1.28 -14.11 -0.92
C PRO A 83 0.20 -14.28 -0.57
N ALA A 84 0.97 -13.20 -0.69
CA ALA A 84 2.38 -13.14 -0.32
C ALA A 84 2.58 -13.43 1.17
N VAL A 85 3.73 -14.01 1.52
CA VAL A 85 4.09 -14.39 2.90
C VAL A 85 5.39 -13.71 3.38
N GLN A 86 5.91 -12.76 2.62
CA GLN A 86 7.16 -12.05 2.92
C GLN A 86 6.94 -10.54 2.94
N PRO A 87 7.46 -9.82 3.96
CA PRO A 87 7.48 -8.37 3.97
C PRO A 87 8.53 -7.84 2.98
N LYS A 88 8.36 -6.59 2.56
CA LYS A 88 9.46 -5.81 2.00
C LYS A 88 10.51 -5.53 3.10
N PRO A 89 11.77 -5.24 2.74
CA PRO A 89 12.83 -4.95 3.72
C PRO A 89 12.47 -3.77 4.62
N VAL A 90 12.60 -3.95 5.93
CA VAL A 90 12.43 -2.88 6.92
C VAL A 90 13.76 -2.19 7.16
N ARG A 91 13.79 -0.86 7.06
CA ARG A 91 14.95 -0.04 7.43
C ARG A 91 14.94 0.20 8.93
N THR A 92 16.11 0.34 9.54
CA THR A 92 16.25 0.68 10.95
C THR A 92 17.30 1.78 11.15
N SER A 93 17.17 2.55 12.22
CA SER A 93 18.16 3.57 12.62
C SER A 93 18.19 3.71 14.14
N GLU A 94 19.28 4.23 14.66
CA GLU A 94 19.37 4.68 16.05
C GLU A 94 18.79 6.09 16.28
N LYS A 95 18.45 6.79 15.19
CA LYS A 95 17.92 8.15 15.22
C LYS A 95 16.41 8.15 14.96
N ALA A 96 15.66 8.66 15.92
CA ALA A 96 14.20 8.75 15.87
C ALA A 96 13.69 9.42 14.59
N LYS A 97 14.25 10.56 14.21
CA LYS A 97 13.83 11.28 13.00
C LYS A 97 14.07 10.50 11.72
N GLU A 98 15.16 9.71 11.64
CA GLU A 98 15.42 8.88 10.46
C GLU A 98 14.37 7.76 10.33
N MET A 99 13.97 7.14 11.44
CA MET A 99 12.92 6.13 11.44
C MET A 99 11.57 6.70 10.98
N LEU A 100 11.16 7.85 11.52
CA LEU A 100 9.94 8.53 11.08
C LEU A 100 10.01 8.97 9.61
N GLN A 101 11.19 9.38 9.13
CA GLN A 101 11.39 9.71 7.72
C GLN A 101 11.26 8.49 6.81
N PHE A 102 11.74 7.31 7.26
CA PHE A 102 11.56 6.07 6.51
C PHE A 102 10.09 5.69 6.35
N ASP A 103 9.29 5.85 7.40
CA ASP A 103 7.85 5.59 7.32
C ASP A 103 7.15 6.63 6.44
N LEU A 104 7.48 7.93 6.56
CA LEU A 104 6.93 8.97 5.69
C LEU A 104 7.18 8.66 4.20
N GLU A 105 8.38 8.23 3.84
CA GLU A 105 8.72 7.80 2.47
C GLU A 105 7.93 6.58 2.03
N ASN A 106 7.74 5.61 2.92
CA ASN A 106 6.94 4.41 2.65
C ASN A 106 5.47 4.78 2.40
N GLU A 107 4.87 5.65 3.23
CA GLU A 107 3.50 6.12 3.04
C GLU A 107 3.30 6.86 1.71
N MET A 108 4.22 7.74 1.36
CA MET A 108 4.18 8.42 0.06
C MET A 108 4.17 7.42 -1.11
N ALA A 109 5.02 6.40 -1.04
CA ALA A 109 5.10 5.36 -2.07
C ALA A 109 3.83 4.49 -2.07
N THR A 110 3.28 4.17 -0.91
CA THR A 110 2.03 3.39 -0.75
C THR A 110 0.84 4.14 -1.32
N ILE A 111 0.65 5.41 -0.99
CA ILE A 111 -0.40 6.27 -1.55
C ILE A 111 -0.30 6.31 -3.08
N GLN A 112 0.89 6.45 -3.64
CA GLN A 112 1.09 6.46 -5.09
C GLN A 112 0.67 5.14 -5.73
N ARG A 113 1.08 4.00 -5.14
CA ARG A 113 0.69 2.67 -5.61
C ARG A 113 -0.80 2.45 -5.54
N TYR A 114 -1.46 2.80 -4.44
CA TYR A 114 -2.91 2.60 -4.27
C TYR A 114 -3.74 3.48 -5.20
N ARG A 115 -3.31 4.69 -5.50
CA ARG A 115 -3.95 5.51 -6.56
C ARG A 115 -3.96 4.80 -7.91
N GLU A 116 -2.87 4.12 -8.24
CA GLU A 116 -2.79 3.31 -9.47
C GLU A 116 -3.62 2.04 -9.34
N ARG A 117 -3.61 1.39 -8.17
CA ARG A 117 -4.39 0.18 -7.92
C ARG A 117 -5.88 0.40 -8.09
N VAL A 118 -6.40 1.54 -7.63
CA VAL A 118 -7.80 1.95 -7.86
C VAL A 118 -8.11 1.97 -9.36
N ARG A 119 -7.30 2.61 -10.19
CA ARG A 119 -7.50 2.68 -11.64
C ARG A 119 -7.46 1.30 -12.29
N GLN A 120 -6.54 0.44 -11.87
CA GLN A 120 -6.40 -0.91 -12.37
C GLN A 120 -7.62 -1.78 -12.03
N CYS A 121 -8.10 -1.71 -10.80
CA CYS A 121 -9.34 -2.40 -10.41
C CYS A 121 -10.53 -1.92 -11.25
N GLU A 122 -10.71 -0.62 -11.42
CA GLU A 122 -11.79 -0.05 -12.23
C GLU A 122 -11.69 -0.48 -13.70
N SER A 123 -10.48 -0.51 -14.26
CA SER A 123 -10.27 -0.93 -15.66
C SER A 123 -10.66 -2.38 -15.93
N LEU A 124 -10.62 -3.22 -14.90
CA LEU A 124 -11.04 -4.63 -14.93
C LEU A 124 -12.50 -4.84 -14.51
N GLY A 125 -13.23 -3.77 -14.12
CA GLY A 125 -14.59 -3.87 -13.61
C GLY A 125 -14.67 -4.34 -12.14
N GLU A 126 -13.55 -4.43 -11.44
CA GLU A 126 -13.46 -4.83 -10.02
C GLU A 126 -13.78 -3.64 -9.11
N TYR A 127 -14.97 -3.05 -9.26
CA TYR A 127 -15.39 -1.83 -8.55
C TYR A 127 -15.46 -1.99 -7.04
N ALA A 128 -15.92 -3.15 -6.54
CA ALA A 128 -15.96 -3.41 -5.10
C ALA A 128 -14.56 -3.43 -4.48
N MET A 129 -13.59 -4.01 -5.20
CA MET A 129 -12.19 -4.00 -4.80
C MET A 129 -11.63 -2.57 -4.82
N ALA A 130 -11.94 -1.77 -5.83
CA ALA A 130 -11.55 -0.36 -5.88
C ALA A 130 -12.05 0.42 -4.65
N GLU A 131 -13.24 0.12 -4.12
CA GLU A 131 -13.73 0.77 -2.89
C GLU A 131 -12.89 0.36 -1.66
N TYR A 132 -12.56 -0.91 -1.48
CA TYR A 132 -11.66 -1.34 -0.40
C TYR A 132 -10.31 -0.62 -0.47
N ILE A 133 -9.71 -0.51 -1.67
CA ILE A 133 -8.44 0.22 -1.84
C ILE A 133 -8.59 1.71 -1.55
N ARG A 134 -9.74 2.34 -1.87
CA ARG A 134 -10.00 3.74 -1.50
C ARG A 134 -10.14 3.95 0.01
N GLU A 135 -10.70 3.00 0.73
CA GLU A 135 -10.77 3.07 2.19
C GLU A 135 -9.37 2.99 2.80
N ILE A 136 -8.55 2.02 2.37
CA ILE A 136 -7.14 1.94 2.76
C ILE A 136 -6.42 3.25 2.44
N LEU A 137 -6.59 3.79 1.24
CA LEU A 137 -5.94 5.03 0.82
C LEU A 137 -6.27 6.25 1.71
N LYS A 138 -7.41 6.27 2.38
CA LYS A 138 -7.75 7.32 3.37
C LYS A 138 -6.89 7.17 4.62
N ASP A 139 -6.75 5.95 5.13
CA ASP A 139 -5.94 5.67 6.32
C ASP A 139 -4.46 5.99 6.03
N GLU A 140 -3.92 5.61 4.87
CA GLU A 140 -2.55 5.95 4.44
C GLU A 140 -2.31 7.47 4.37
N GLN A 141 -3.32 8.23 3.94
CA GLN A 141 -3.23 9.69 3.94
C GLN A 141 -3.18 10.25 5.37
N ASP A 142 -3.92 9.68 6.31
CA ASP A 142 -3.91 10.07 7.71
C ASP A 142 -2.57 9.68 8.39
N HIS A 143 -2.00 8.52 8.05
CA HIS A 143 -0.64 8.13 8.46
C HIS A 143 0.41 9.14 7.98
N LEU A 144 0.36 9.50 6.69
CA LEU A 144 1.26 10.50 6.11
C LEU A 144 1.18 11.85 6.84
N ILE A 145 -0.03 12.32 7.18
CA ILE A 145 -0.25 13.56 7.92
C ILE A 145 0.35 13.49 9.33
N SER A 146 0.13 12.38 10.03
CA SER A 146 0.64 12.15 11.38
C SER A 146 2.16 12.15 11.41
N LEU A 147 2.80 11.46 10.46
CA LEU A 147 4.26 11.39 10.33
C LEU A 147 4.89 12.75 9.98
N ALA A 148 4.34 13.48 9.01
CA ALA A 148 4.80 14.82 8.66
C ALA A 148 4.68 15.77 9.85
N THR A 149 3.55 15.72 10.58
CA THR A 149 3.34 16.51 11.80
C THR A 149 4.38 16.19 12.88
N ALA A 150 4.68 14.91 13.10
CA ALA A 150 5.68 14.47 14.09
C ALA A 150 7.10 14.90 13.72
N LEU A 151 7.41 15.00 12.42
CA LEU A 151 8.67 15.52 11.91
C LEU A 151 8.77 17.05 11.95
N GLY A 152 7.65 17.76 12.16
CA GLY A 152 7.57 19.22 12.10
C GLY A 152 7.66 19.74 10.67
N GLU A 153 7.17 18.98 9.71
CA GLU A 153 7.20 19.27 8.28
C GLU A 153 5.80 19.47 7.71
N ASP A 154 5.71 20.22 6.62
CA ASP A 154 4.48 20.27 5.82
C ASP A 154 4.23 18.91 5.15
N VAL A 155 2.95 18.54 5.03
CA VAL A 155 2.58 17.29 4.36
C VAL A 155 3.07 17.29 2.92
N PRO A 156 3.90 16.33 2.51
CA PRO A 156 4.47 16.30 1.18
C PRO A 156 3.41 16.03 0.10
N VAL A 157 3.59 16.66 -1.06
CA VAL A 157 2.72 16.41 -2.21
C VAL A 157 3.08 15.07 -2.85
N VAL A 158 2.21 14.08 -2.72
CA VAL A 158 2.35 12.81 -3.43
C VAL A 158 1.98 13.02 -4.90
N LYS A 159 2.98 13.06 -5.77
CA LYS A 159 2.79 13.22 -7.23
C LYS A 159 2.09 11.99 -7.82
N ALA A 160 1.30 12.20 -8.88
CA ALA A 160 0.83 11.07 -9.69
C ALA A 160 2.05 10.35 -10.31
N ALA A 161 1.95 9.02 -10.45
CA ALA A 161 2.95 8.29 -11.24
C ALA A 161 3.02 8.93 -12.64
N SER A 162 4.21 9.31 -13.07
CA SER A 162 4.40 9.76 -14.44
C SER A 162 4.01 8.62 -15.36
N ALA A 163 3.03 8.84 -16.24
CA ALA A 163 2.74 7.90 -17.31
C ALA A 163 4.07 7.62 -18.02
N HIS A 164 4.48 6.36 -18.08
CA HIS A 164 5.65 5.98 -18.87
C HIS A 164 5.36 6.39 -20.30
N ALA A 165 6.01 7.47 -20.75
CA ALA A 165 6.08 7.78 -22.16
C ALA A 165 6.88 6.64 -22.81
N GLY A 166 6.17 5.69 -23.40
CA GLY A 166 6.77 4.66 -24.23
C GLY A 166 7.61 5.34 -25.32
N LYS A 167 8.87 5.01 -25.33
CA LYS A 167 9.75 5.24 -26.49
C LYS A 167 9.83 3.94 -27.28
#